data_6798f36a45b43a69d95326927be73513
#
_entry.id   6798f36a45b43a69d95326927be73513
#
_cell.length_a   1.000
_cell.length_b   1.000
_cell.length_c   1.000
_cell.angle_alpha   90.00
_cell.angle_beta   90.00
_cell.angle_gamma   90.00
#
_symmetry.space_group_name_H-M   'P 1'
#
loop_
_entity.id
_entity.type
_entity.pdbx_description
1 polymer ?
#
loop_
_entity_poly.entity_id
_entity_poly.type
_entity_poly.pdbx_seq_one_letter_code
_entity_poly.pdbx_strand_id
1 'polypeptide(L)'
;VIERLRPTAQTENRQEGKGKASMTTKQIVSEHEKNMHKSIDFLKSELRAVRTGRASPGLVEHLTVEYYGAPTPLKQLATIAVPDASSIVIKPFDPSCLKEIEKAIRASELSLAPLVDGKTIRLNLPPLSEERRKQIVQQVKQMGEKVKVTIRNIRRDAIKSLEDEEKKKTITEDDRDRGKKEIEDLTKKHIEQVDEIIETKSREILSE
;
A
#
# COMPACT_ATOMS: atom_id res chain seq x y z
N VAL A 1 -55.59 31.84 -40.84
CA VAL A 1 -56.04 31.16 -39.62
C VAL A 1 -54.79 30.75 -38.83
N ILE A 2 -54.61 31.46 -37.76
CA ILE A 2 -53.42 31.36 -36.87
C ILE A 2 -53.85 30.51 -35.70
N GLU A 3 -53.17 29.42 -35.46
CA GLU A 3 -53.30 28.66 -34.20
C GLU A 3 -52.03 28.59 -33.48
N ARG A 4 -51.99 29.12 -32.26
CA ARG A 4 -50.93 29.25 -31.33
C ARG A 4 -50.65 27.88 -30.70
N LEU A 5 -49.42 27.36 -30.81
CA LEU A 5 -48.93 26.29 -29.94
C LEU A 5 -48.02 26.88 -28.88
N ARG A 6 -48.42 26.71 -27.63
CA ARG A 6 -47.70 27.07 -26.42
C ARG A 6 -46.50 26.14 -26.23
N PRO A 7 -45.37 26.61 -25.69
CA PRO A 7 -44.27 25.72 -25.30
C PRO A 7 -44.62 25.02 -23.98
N THR A 8 -44.53 23.71 -24.01
CA THR A 8 -44.68 22.82 -22.87
C THR A 8 -43.41 22.85 -22.02
N ALA A 9 -43.67 23.06 -20.74
CA ALA A 9 -42.92 22.76 -19.52
C ALA A 9 -41.51 22.22 -19.63
N GLN A 10 -40.63 22.97 -18.97
CA GLN A 10 -39.32 22.59 -18.49
C GLN A 10 -39.41 21.33 -17.60
N THR A 11 -38.82 20.23 -18.06
CA THR A 11 -38.50 19.09 -17.22
C THR A 11 -37.30 19.48 -16.37
N GLU A 12 -37.56 19.83 -15.11
CA GLU A 12 -36.57 19.98 -14.08
C GLU A 12 -35.76 18.65 -13.95
N ASN A 13 -34.51 18.72 -14.33
CA ASN A 13 -33.53 17.67 -14.12
C ASN A 13 -33.18 17.63 -12.63
N ARG A 14 -34.03 16.95 -11.84
CA ARG A 14 -33.73 16.58 -10.46
C ARG A 14 -32.57 15.61 -10.50
N GLN A 15 -31.36 16.12 -10.34
CA GLN A 15 -30.22 15.32 -9.95
C GLN A 15 -30.52 14.74 -8.55
N GLU A 16 -31.01 13.53 -8.54
CA GLU A 16 -31.11 12.72 -7.35
C GLU A 16 -29.68 12.54 -6.80
N GLY A 17 -29.38 13.28 -5.72
CA GLY A 17 -28.24 13.02 -4.88
C GLY A 17 -28.33 11.55 -4.46
N LYS A 18 -27.36 10.73 -4.86
CA LYS A 18 -27.18 9.36 -4.38
C LYS A 18 -27.09 9.43 -2.86
N GLY A 19 -28.21 9.26 -2.18
CA GLY A 19 -28.26 9.06 -0.73
C GLY A 19 -27.37 7.87 -0.41
N LYS A 20 -26.30 8.10 0.36
CA LYS A 20 -25.53 7.00 0.92
C LYS A 20 -26.52 6.10 1.65
N ALA A 21 -26.62 4.85 1.22
CA ALA A 21 -27.43 3.86 1.90
C ALA A 21 -27.07 3.88 3.39
N SER A 22 -28.09 3.90 4.24
CA SER A 22 -27.95 3.85 5.69
C SER A 22 -27.14 2.61 6.09
N MET A 23 -26.07 2.81 6.85
CA MET A 23 -25.17 1.72 7.25
C MET A 23 -25.45 1.29 8.70
N THR A 24 -25.45 0.00 8.92
CA THR A 24 -25.51 -0.54 10.29
C THR A 24 -24.16 -0.39 11.00
N THR A 25 -24.16 -0.35 12.34
CA THR A 25 -22.94 -0.30 13.15
C THR A 25 -21.89 -1.34 12.71
N LYS A 26 -22.33 -2.60 12.51
CA LYS A 26 -21.46 -3.69 12.05
C LYS A 26 -20.83 -3.43 10.68
N GLN A 27 -21.57 -2.83 9.75
CA GLN A 27 -21.04 -2.49 8.43
C GLN A 27 -19.98 -1.41 8.52
N ILE A 28 -20.22 -0.36 9.33
CA ILE A 28 -19.25 0.71 9.57
C ILE A 28 -17.97 0.15 10.17
N VAL A 29 -18.07 -0.65 11.24
CA VAL A 29 -16.90 -1.27 11.89
C VAL A 29 -16.12 -2.14 10.89
N SER A 30 -16.81 -3.04 10.19
CA SER A 30 -16.16 -3.95 9.22
C SER A 30 -15.48 -3.22 8.05
N GLU A 31 -16.08 -2.14 7.55
CA GLU A 31 -15.48 -1.34 6.47
C GLU A 31 -14.19 -0.66 6.94
N HIS A 32 -14.22 -0.05 8.13
CA HIS A 32 -13.05 0.63 8.67
C HIS A 32 -11.96 -0.35 9.10
N GLU A 33 -12.30 -1.51 9.64
CA GLU A 33 -11.35 -2.60 9.89
C GLU A 33 -10.63 -3.03 8.61
N LYS A 34 -11.37 -3.26 7.52
CA LYS A 34 -10.78 -3.55 6.20
C LYS A 34 -9.81 -2.47 5.73
N ASN A 35 -10.11 -1.21 6.00
CA ASN A 35 -9.23 -0.10 5.63
C ASN A 35 -7.97 -0.05 6.51
N MET A 36 -8.07 -0.39 7.80
CA MET A 36 -6.90 -0.56 8.68
C MET A 36 -6.02 -1.71 8.20
N HIS A 37 -6.61 -2.87 7.84
CA HIS A 37 -5.86 -3.98 7.25
C HIS A 37 -5.13 -3.59 5.97
N LYS A 38 -5.79 -2.90 5.04
CA LYS A 38 -5.14 -2.41 3.81
C LYS A 38 -3.93 -1.53 4.09
N SER A 39 -4.00 -0.70 5.15
CA SER A 39 -2.89 0.15 5.55
C SER A 39 -1.70 -0.66 6.07
N ILE A 40 -1.95 -1.76 6.79
CA ILE A 40 -0.90 -2.69 7.25
C ILE A 40 -0.32 -3.48 6.07
N ASP A 41 -1.16 -3.95 5.14
CA ASP A 41 -0.69 -4.68 3.96
C ASP A 41 0.17 -3.78 3.06
N PHE A 42 -0.21 -2.51 2.93
CA PHE A 42 0.61 -1.51 2.26
C PHE A 42 1.98 -1.36 2.96
N LEU A 43 2.02 -1.23 4.30
CA LEU A 43 3.27 -1.18 5.05
C LEU A 43 4.14 -2.42 4.80
N LYS A 44 3.55 -3.62 4.86
CA LYS A 44 4.27 -4.87 4.58
C LYS A 44 4.86 -4.89 3.17
N SER A 45 4.12 -4.37 2.20
CA SER A 45 4.56 -4.26 0.81
C SER A 45 5.77 -3.31 0.69
N GLU A 46 5.69 -2.12 1.29
CA GLU A 46 6.78 -1.14 1.31
C GLU A 46 8.04 -1.70 2.01
N LEU A 47 7.86 -2.40 3.15
CA LEU A 47 8.97 -3.02 3.87
C LEU A 47 9.66 -4.16 3.12
N ARG A 48 9.00 -4.80 2.16
CA ARG A 48 9.63 -5.80 1.28
C ARG A 48 10.63 -5.18 0.31
N ALA A 49 10.38 -3.95 -0.11
CA ALA A 49 11.27 -3.19 -0.99
C ALA A 49 12.48 -2.60 -0.22
N VAL A 50 12.45 -2.57 1.10
CA VAL A 50 13.56 -2.05 1.91
C VAL A 50 14.73 -3.01 1.91
N ARG A 51 15.91 -2.51 1.53
CA ARG A 51 17.16 -3.27 1.53
C ARG A 51 17.61 -3.57 2.97
N THR A 52 17.64 -4.84 3.34
CA THR A 52 18.05 -5.31 4.68
C THR A 52 19.50 -5.80 4.76
N GLY A 53 20.20 -5.88 3.62
CA GLY A 53 21.53 -6.51 3.51
C GLY A 53 21.45 -7.85 2.79
N ARG A 54 20.33 -8.57 2.91
CA ARG A 54 20.10 -9.83 2.17
C ARG A 54 19.36 -9.61 0.87
N ALA A 55 19.70 -10.45 -0.08
CA ALA A 55 18.99 -10.56 -1.32
C ALA A 55 17.55 -11.05 -1.08
N SER A 56 16.57 -10.34 -1.59
CA SER A 56 15.16 -10.72 -1.55
C SER A 56 14.51 -10.37 -2.89
N PRO A 57 13.62 -11.22 -3.43
CA PRO A 57 12.88 -10.90 -4.64
C PRO A 57 12.09 -9.59 -4.50
N GLY A 58 11.56 -9.30 -3.31
CA GLY A 58 10.80 -8.10 -3.00
C GLY A 58 11.54 -6.78 -3.27
N LEU A 59 12.88 -6.78 -3.29
CA LEU A 59 13.69 -5.61 -3.62
C LEU A 59 13.49 -5.12 -5.06
N VAL A 60 13.22 -6.03 -5.98
CA VAL A 60 13.16 -5.74 -7.43
C VAL A 60 11.81 -6.04 -8.06
N GLU A 61 10.94 -6.82 -7.42
CA GLU A 61 9.64 -7.22 -7.96
C GLU A 61 8.75 -6.04 -8.39
N HIS A 62 8.83 -4.94 -7.65
CA HIS A 62 8.00 -3.76 -7.84
C HIS A 62 8.64 -2.70 -8.74
N LEU A 63 9.88 -2.93 -9.22
CA LEU A 63 10.51 -2.01 -10.17
C LEU A 63 9.67 -1.94 -11.45
N THR A 64 9.34 -0.72 -11.84
CA THR A 64 8.61 -0.47 -13.08
C THR A 64 9.60 -0.39 -14.23
N VAL A 65 9.39 -1.24 -15.23
CA VAL A 65 10.17 -1.30 -16.46
C VAL A 65 9.30 -0.82 -17.62
N GLU A 66 9.84 -0.04 -18.52
CA GLU A 66 9.15 0.38 -19.73
C GLU A 66 9.19 -0.76 -20.75
N TYR A 67 8.06 -1.43 -20.95
CA TYR A 67 7.93 -2.56 -21.87
C TYR A 67 6.95 -2.19 -22.99
N TYR A 68 7.44 -2.08 -24.22
CA TYR A 68 6.66 -1.61 -25.38
C TYR A 68 5.87 -0.30 -25.12
N GLY A 69 6.48 0.65 -24.42
CA GLY A 69 5.86 1.94 -24.09
C GLY A 69 4.84 1.90 -22.94
N ALA A 70 4.68 0.77 -22.26
CA ALA A 70 3.81 0.63 -21.09
C ALA A 70 4.63 0.36 -19.82
N PRO A 71 4.38 1.08 -18.71
CA PRO A 71 5.04 0.82 -17.43
C PRO A 71 4.56 -0.52 -16.85
N THR A 72 5.45 -1.51 -16.78
CA THR A 72 5.12 -2.87 -16.37
C THR A 72 6.00 -3.29 -15.18
N PRO A 73 5.44 -3.86 -14.09
CA PRO A 73 6.23 -4.38 -12.97
C PRO A 73 7.17 -5.50 -13.39
N LEU A 74 8.41 -5.49 -12.91
CA LEU A 74 9.43 -6.49 -13.26
C LEU A 74 8.99 -7.93 -13.00
N LYS A 75 8.18 -8.15 -11.97
CA LYS A 75 7.58 -9.45 -11.65
C LYS A 75 6.80 -10.07 -12.82
N GLN A 76 6.22 -9.26 -13.70
CA GLN A 76 5.46 -9.73 -14.86
C GLN A 76 6.36 -10.00 -16.07
N LEU A 77 7.59 -9.47 -16.08
CA LEU A 77 8.51 -9.52 -17.21
C LEU A 77 9.63 -10.55 -17.04
N ALA A 78 9.90 -10.98 -15.80
CA ALA A 78 11.04 -11.82 -15.50
C ALA A 78 10.80 -12.78 -14.33
N THR A 79 11.53 -13.91 -14.35
CA THR A 79 11.69 -14.75 -13.17
C THR A 79 12.81 -14.18 -12.31
N ILE A 80 12.54 -13.99 -11.02
CA ILE A 80 13.49 -13.48 -10.04
C ILE A 80 13.89 -14.62 -9.13
N ALA A 81 15.18 -14.95 -9.09
CA ALA A 81 15.75 -15.98 -8.24
C ALA A 81 16.80 -15.39 -7.31
N VAL A 82 16.91 -15.95 -6.11
CA VAL A 82 17.91 -15.59 -5.11
C VAL A 82 18.75 -16.84 -4.83
N PRO A 83 19.84 -17.07 -5.58
CA PRO A 83 20.67 -18.26 -5.42
C PRO A 83 21.45 -18.23 -4.11
N ASP A 84 21.80 -17.05 -3.61
CA ASP A 84 22.51 -16.83 -2.35
C ASP A 84 22.07 -15.52 -1.68
N ALA A 85 22.47 -15.33 -0.41
CA ALA A 85 22.05 -14.20 0.39
C ALA A 85 22.52 -12.83 -0.13
N SER A 86 23.48 -12.80 -1.04
CA SER A 86 24.13 -11.58 -1.55
C SER A 86 23.88 -11.33 -3.02
N SER A 87 23.13 -12.20 -3.72
CA SER A 87 22.88 -12.02 -5.16
C SER A 87 21.44 -12.27 -5.56
N ILE A 88 20.95 -11.47 -6.51
CA ILE A 88 19.67 -11.65 -7.18
C ILE A 88 19.96 -11.92 -8.65
N VAL A 89 19.29 -12.93 -9.20
CA VAL A 89 19.36 -13.27 -10.62
C VAL A 89 17.98 -13.01 -11.25
N ILE A 90 17.95 -12.16 -12.25
CA ILE A 90 16.76 -11.79 -12.99
C ILE A 90 16.86 -12.41 -14.38
N LYS A 91 15.92 -13.28 -14.73
CA LYS A 91 15.82 -13.93 -16.04
C LYS A 91 14.57 -13.44 -16.74
N PRO A 92 14.68 -12.49 -17.68
CA PRO A 92 13.55 -12.02 -18.48
C PRO A 92 12.91 -13.15 -19.28
N PHE A 93 11.59 -13.09 -19.47
CA PHE A 93 10.87 -13.98 -20.37
C PHE A 93 11.16 -13.63 -21.84
N ASP A 94 11.30 -12.33 -22.11
CA ASP A 94 11.69 -11.80 -23.43
C ASP A 94 13.10 -11.19 -23.34
N PRO A 95 14.09 -11.72 -24.09
CA PRO A 95 15.45 -11.16 -24.12
C PRO A 95 15.51 -9.71 -24.61
N SER A 96 14.51 -9.24 -25.37
CA SER A 96 14.49 -7.86 -25.90
C SER A 96 14.39 -6.81 -24.79
N CYS A 97 13.79 -7.14 -23.64
CA CYS A 97 13.62 -6.21 -22.52
C CYS A 97 14.83 -6.14 -21.55
N LEU A 98 15.92 -6.87 -21.80
CA LEU A 98 17.14 -6.84 -20.98
C LEU A 98 17.66 -5.43 -20.74
N LYS A 99 17.77 -4.64 -21.80
CA LYS A 99 18.30 -3.26 -21.71
C LYS A 99 17.39 -2.34 -20.92
N GLU A 100 16.07 -2.50 -21.06
CA GLU A 100 15.10 -1.70 -20.34
C GLU A 100 15.07 -2.07 -18.85
N ILE A 101 15.21 -3.36 -18.52
CA ILE A 101 15.34 -3.83 -17.14
C ILE A 101 16.64 -3.29 -16.52
N GLU A 102 17.77 -3.37 -17.23
CA GLU A 102 19.05 -2.82 -16.78
C GLU A 102 18.93 -1.33 -16.48
N LYS A 103 18.33 -0.57 -17.39
CA LYS A 103 18.09 0.88 -17.24
C LYS A 103 17.21 1.18 -16.03
N ALA A 104 16.11 0.44 -15.85
CA ALA A 104 15.21 0.61 -14.70
C ALA A 104 15.91 0.33 -13.37
N ILE A 105 16.77 -0.70 -13.30
CA ILE A 105 17.55 -1.02 -12.11
C ILE A 105 18.56 0.10 -11.80
N ARG A 106 19.26 0.61 -12.79
CA ARG A 106 20.21 1.74 -12.62
C ARG A 106 19.53 3.03 -12.18
N ALA A 107 18.31 3.28 -12.66
CA ALA A 107 17.51 4.45 -12.28
C ALA A 107 16.86 4.31 -10.90
N SER A 108 16.82 3.10 -10.33
CA SER A 108 16.20 2.85 -9.03
C SER A 108 17.06 3.36 -7.86
N GLU A 109 16.41 3.63 -6.73
CA GLU A 109 17.09 4.04 -5.48
C GLU A 109 17.94 2.93 -4.83
N LEU A 110 17.93 1.73 -5.41
CA LEU A 110 18.65 0.57 -4.85
C LEU A 110 20.18 0.72 -4.89
N SER A 111 20.69 1.63 -5.74
CA SER A 111 22.13 1.86 -5.93
C SER A 111 22.92 0.55 -6.20
N LEU A 112 22.31 -0.35 -6.98
CA LEU A 112 22.91 -1.61 -7.37
C LEU A 112 23.43 -1.54 -8.80
N ALA A 113 24.61 -2.12 -9.06
CA ALA A 113 25.15 -2.24 -10.41
C ALA A 113 24.67 -3.56 -11.03
N PRO A 114 23.84 -3.52 -12.10
CA PRO A 114 23.44 -4.71 -12.81
C PRO A 114 24.60 -5.25 -13.67
N LEU A 115 24.86 -6.54 -13.56
CA LEU A 115 25.80 -7.29 -14.41
C LEU A 115 24.99 -8.15 -15.35
N VAL A 116 25.10 -7.88 -16.64
CA VAL A 116 24.45 -8.68 -17.70
C VAL A 116 25.31 -9.88 -18.01
N ASP A 117 24.78 -11.07 -17.79
CA ASP A 117 25.40 -12.35 -18.09
C ASP A 117 24.54 -13.13 -19.09
N GLY A 118 24.87 -13.01 -20.36
CA GLY A 118 24.11 -13.61 -21.46
C GLY A 118 22.65 -13.14 -21.50
N LYS A 119 21.72 -14.00 -21.06
CA LYS A 119 20.27 -13.73 -21.05
C LYS A 119 19.75 -13.41 -19.66
N THR A 120 20.62 -13.19 -18.68
CA THR A 120 20.25 -12.92 -17.29
C THR A 120 20.93 -11.66 -16.79
N ILE A 121 20.32 -11.02 -15.79
CA ILE A 121 20.90 -9.90 -15.07
C ILE A 121 21.17 -10.36 -13.65
N ARG A 122 22.43 -10.23 -13.23
CA ARG A 122 22.83 -10.52 -11.86
C ARG A 122 23.04 -9.22 -11.10
N LEU A 123 22.47 -9.14 -9.90
CA LEU A 123 22.66 -8.03 -8.97
C LEU A 123 23.41 -8.53 -7.76
N ASN A 124 24.58 -7.98 -7.52
CA ASN A 124 25.34 -8.26 -6.31
C ASN A 124 25.02 -7.21 -5.25
N LEU A 125 24.67 -7.66 -4.04
CA LEU A 125 24.35 -6.81 -2.91
C LEU A 125 25.57 -6.76 -1.97
N PRO A 126 26.38 -5.67 -2.00
CA PRO A 126 27.43 -5.51 -1.01
C PRO A 126 26.82 -5.35 0.39
N PRO A 127 27.54 -5.77 1.46
CA PRO A 127 27.09 -5.61 2.83
C PRO A 127 26.87 -4.12 3.15
N LEU A 128 25.91 -3.84 4.00
CA LEU A 128 25.63 -2.48 4.45
C LEU A 128 26.57 -2.07 5.58
N SER A 129 27.05 -0.82 5.57
CA SER A 129 27.75 -0.26 6.73
C SER A 129 26.78 -0.09 7.91
N GLU A 130 27.33 -0.09 9.15
CA GLU A 130 26.51 0.13 10.35
C GLU A 130 25.73 1.43 10.30
N GLU A 131 26.35 2.49 9.81
CA GLU A 131 25.68 3.79 9.66
C GLU A 131 24.50 3.70 8.72
N ARG A 132 24.66 3.01 7.60
CA ARG A 132 23.58 2.82 6.62
C ARG A 132 22.44 1.98 7.18
N ARG A 133 22.73 0.94 7.96
CA ARG A 133 21.71 0.16 8.67
C ARG A 133 20.92 1.03 9.64
N LYS A 134 21.57 1.88 10.45
CA LYS A 134 20.89 2.83 11.36
C LYS A 134 19.97 3.80 10.62
N GLN A 135 20.42 4.32 9.47
CA GLN A 135 19.59 5.18 8.63
C GLN A 135 18.32 4.45 8.10
N ILE A 136 18.51 3.21 7.62
CA ILE A 136 17.38 2.39 7.13
C ILE A 136 16.40 2.07 8.25
N VAL A 137 16.87 1.73 9.45
CA VAL A 137 16.00 1.53 10.63
C VAL A 137 15.21 2.79 10.95
N GLN A 138 15.82 3.97 10.85
CA GLN A 138 15.10 5.22 11.06
C GLN A 138 14.02 5.45 10.00
N GLN A 139 14.29 5.15 8.73
CA GLN A 139 13.28 5.21 7.66
C GLN A 139 12.13 4.23 7.91
N VAL A 140 12.43 2.99 8.29
CA VAL A 140 11.44 1.97 8.64
C VAL A 140 10.53 2.44 9.79
N LYS A 141 11.10 3.03 10.85
CA LYS A 141 10.33 3.62 11.95
C LYS A 141 9.42 4.76 11.47
N GLN A 142 9.92 5.63 10.59
CA GLN A 142 9.10 6.71 10.03
C GLN A 142 7.93 6.19 9.17
N MET A 143 8.15 5.11 8.41
CA MET A 143 7.07 4.44 7.66
C MET A 143 5.99 3.91 8.62
N GLY A 144 6.39 3.28 9.73
CA GLY A 144 5.46 2.83 10.77
C GLY A 144 4.65 3.96 11.36
N GLU A 145 5.29 5.10 11.70
CA GLU A 145 4.57 6.25 12.25
C GLU A 145 3.54 6.81 11.27
N LYS A 146 3.86 6.89 9.97
CA LYS A 146 2.91 7.33 8.94
C LYS A 146 1.68 6.42 8.91
N VAL A 147 1.87 5.11 8.98
CA VAL A 147 0.76 4.15 8.98
C VAL A 147 -0.05 4.24 10.26
N LYS A 148 0.57 4.42 11.44
CA LYS A 148 -0.15 4.65 12.70
C LYS A 148 -1.01 5.93 12.64
N VAL A 149 -0.51 7.00 12.01
CA VAL A 149 -1.31 8.22 11.76
C VAL A 149 -2.50 7.90 10.86
N THR A 150 -2.32 7.14 9.79
CA THR A 150 -3.41 6.71 8.89
C THR A 150 -4.46 5.90 9.65
N ILE A 151 -4.07 4.93 10.49
CA ILE A 151 -4.99 4.13 11.31
C ILE A 151 -5.77 5.03 12.29
N ARG A 152 -5.11 6.02 12.92
CA ARG A 152 -5.79 6.99 13.79
C ARG A 152 -6.81 7.86 13.03
N ASN A 153 -6.52 8.22 11.78
CA ASN A 153 -7.47 8.95 10.93
C ASN A 153 -8.67 8.06 10.57
N ILE A 154 -8.43 6.81 10.15
CA ILE A 154 -9.51 5.83 9.89
C ILE A 154 -10.42 5.67 11.12
N ARG A 155 -9.85 5.61 12.34
CA ARG A 155 -10.63 5.59 13.58
C ARG A 155 -11.53 6.83 13.71
N ARG A 156 -10.97 8.04 13.45
CA ARG A 156 -11.76 9.30 13.55
C ARG A 156 -12.91 9.31 12.56
N ASP A 157 -12.66 8.85 11.33
CA ASP A 157 -13.68 8.77 10.29
C ASP A 157 -14.76 7.75 10.66
N ALA A 158 -14.38 6.61 11.25
CA ALA A 158 -15.31 5.60 11.75
C ALA A 158 -16.23 6.14 12.85
N ILE A 159 -15.66 6.83 13.84
CA ILE A 159 -16.44 7.45 14.93
C ILE A 159 -17.40 8.49 14.37
N LYS A 160 -16.93 9.34 13.46
CA LYS A 160 -17.79 10.33 12.78
C LYS A 160 -18.93 9.65 12.03
N SER A 161 -18.65 8.56 11.31
CA SER A 161 -19.69 7.82 10.60
C SER A 161 -20.76 7.26 11.53
N LEU A 162 -20.36 6.74 12.71
CA LEU A 162 -21.31 6.28 13.75
C LEU A 162 -22.17 7.43 14.29
N GLU A 163 -21.58 8.59 14.57
CA GLU A 163 -22.29 9.78 15.06
C GLU A 163 -23.27 10.34 14.01
N ASP A 164 -22.90 10.30 12.74
CA ASP A 164 -23.76 10.75 11.65
C ASP A 164 -24.95 9.80 11.44
N GLU A 165 -24.77 8.47 11.59
CA GLU A 165 -25.88 7.51 11.50
C GLU A 165 -26.81 7.59 12.74
N GLU A 166 -26.28 7.88 13.92
CA GLU A 166 -27.09 8.15 15.12
C GLU A 166 -27.95 9.41 14.93
N LYS A 167 -27.37 10.53 14.43
CA LYS A 167 -28.13 11.76 14.13
C LYS A 167 -29.26 11.52 13.14
N LYS A 168 -29.07 10.60 12.20
CA LYS A 168 -30.10 10.16 11.25
C LYS A 168 -31.11 9.20 11.88
N LYS A 169 -30.94 8.84 13.16
CA LYS A 169 -31.75 7.85 13.88
C LYS A 169 -31.77 6.46 13.25
N THR A 170 -30.71 6.11 12.55
CA THR A 170 -30.52 4.80 11.89
C THR A 170 -30.01 3.75 12.88
N ILE A 171 -29.21 4.20 13.83
CA ILE A 171 -28.67 3.39 14.94
C ILE A 171 -29.06 4.03 16.27
N THR A 172 -29.08 3.23 17.33
CA THR A 172 -29.32 3.71 18.69
C THR A 172 -28.05 4.28 19.31
N GLU A 173 -28.19 5.03 20.43
CA GLU A 173 -27.05 5.51 21.20
C GLU A 173 -26.20 4.36 21.74
N ASP A 174 -26.82 3.29 22.23
CA ASP A 174 -26.14 2.08 22.68
C ASP A 174 -25.35 1.38 21.57
N ASP A 175 -25.89 1.37 20.35
CA ASP A 175 -25.20 0.81 19.17
C ASP A 175 -23.99 1.65 18.77
N ARG A 176 -24.11 2.99 18.82
CA ARG A 176 -23.01 3.91 18.61
C ARG A 176 -21.89 3.65 19.63
N ASP A 177 -22.22 3.58 20.92
CA ASP A 177 -21.21 3.42 21.98
C ASP A 177 -20.53 2.06 21.94
N ARG A 178 -21.26 0.99 21.62
CA ARG A 178 -20.68 -0.32 21.33
C ARG A 178 -19.74 -0.25 20.12
N GLY A 179 -20.17 0.39 19.04
CA GLY A 179 -19.35 0.56 17.85
C GLY A 179 -18.07 1.38 18.11
N LYS A 180 -18.15 2.47 18.90
CA LYS A 180 -16.99 3.25 19.32
C LYS A 180 -15.97 2.40 20.06
N LYS A 181 -16.41 1.61 21.04
CA LYS A 181 -15.53 0.72 21.82
C LYS A 181 -14.87 -0.33 20.93
N GLU A 182 -15.61 -0.96 20.03
CA GLU A 182 -15.09 -1.94 19.08
C GLU A 182 -14.02 -1.33 18.16
N ILE A 183 -14.27 -0.13 17.64
CA ILE A 183 -13.30 0.61 16.80
C ILE A 183 -12.04 0.98 17.60
N GLU A 184 -12.16 1.34 18.87
CA GLU A 184 -11.01 1.63 19.73
C GLU A 184 -10.16 0.39 19.97
N ASP A 185 -10.77 -0.74 20.28
CA ASP A 185 -10.08 -2.03 20.48
C ASP A 185 -9.38 -2.49 19.19
N LEU A 186 -10.05 -2.39 18.04
CA LEU A 186 -9.47 -2.66 16.74
C LEU A 186 -8.28 -1.74 16.44
N THR A 187 -8.41 -0.45 16.71
CA THR A 187 -7.34 0.53 16.51
C THR A 187 -6.10 0.16 17.33
N LYS A 188 -6.28 -0.18 18.61
CA LYS A 188 -5.19 -0.57 19.49
C LYS A 188 -4.48 -1.82 18.95
N LYS A 189 -5.24 -2.85 18.60
CA LYS A 189 -4.72 -4.09 18.02
C LYS A 189 -3.91 -3.85 16.76
N HIS A 190 -4.39 -3.00 15.84
CA HIS A 190 -3.70 -2.71 14.59
C HIS A 190 -2.44 -1.86 14.80
N ILE A 191 -2.42 -0.95 15.77
CA ILE A 191 -1.21 -0.20 16.15
C ILE A 191 -0.15 -1.14 16.72
N GLU A 192 -0.52 -2.06 17.61
CA GLU A 192 0.38 -3.08 18.16
C GLU A 192 0.97 -3.95 17.03
N GLN A 193 0.16 -4.37 16.07
CA GLN A 193 0.64 -5.10 14.89
C GLN A 193 1.67 -4.30 14.06
N VAL A 194 1.45 -3.00 13.89
CA VAL A 194 2.42 -2.13 13.20
C VAL A 194 3.73 -2.09 13.98
N ASP A 195 3.69 -1.94 15.30
CA ASP A 195 4.88 -1.89 16.13
C ASP A 195 5.67 -3.21 16.08
N GLU A 196 5.01 -4.36 16.13
CA GLU A 196 5.64 -5.68 15.98
C GLU A 196 6.32 -5.85 14.62
N ILE A 197 5.67 -5.42 13.54
CA ILE A 197 6.23 -5.49 12.17
C ILE A 197 7.49 -4.63 12.07
N ILE A 198 7.45 -3.41 12.61
CA ILE A 198 8.57 -2.47 12.60
C ILE A 198 9.72 -2.97 13.46
N GLU A 199 9.44 -3.52 14.63
CA GLU A 199 10.46 -4.07 15.51
C GLU A 199 11.16 -5.28 14.89
N THR A 200 10.37 -6.20 14.33
CA THR A 200 10.91 -7.37 13.64
C THR A 200 11.82 -6.96 12.48
N LYS A 201 11.36 -6.01 11.65
CA LYS A 201 12.16 -5.51 10.52
C LYS A 201 13.42 -4.78 10.97
N SER A 202 13.33 -4.00 12.05
CA SER A 202 14.48 -3.31 12.62
C SER A 202 15.54 -4.29 13.15
N ARG A 203 15.11 -5.38 13.80
CA ARG A 203 16.01 -6.45 14.24
C ARG A 203 16.69 -7.16 13.07
N GLU A 204 15.94 -7.48 12.00
CA GLU A 204 16.52 -8.07 10.78
C GLU A 204 17.66 -7.20 10.21
N ILE A 205 17.45 -5.88 10.13
CA ILE A 205 18.43 -4.95 9.57
C ILE A 205 19.70 -4.83 10.45
N LEU A 206 19.55 -4.92 11.76
CA LEU A 206 20.67 -4.75 12.69
C LEU A 206 21.46 -6.05 12.97
N SER A 207 20.81 -7.22 12.80
CA SER A 207 21.44 -8.52 13.10
C SER A 207 22.37 -9.04 12.01
N GLU A 208 22.49 -8.35 10.89
CA GLU A 208 23.37 -8.66 9.75
C GLU A 208 24.61 -7.77 9.75
#